data_de664dbc6b8fff84452e0e9e126e4efe
#
_entry.id   de664dbc6b8fff84452e0e9e126e4efe
#
_cell.length_a   1.000
_cell.length_b   1.000
_cell.length_c   1.000
_cell.angle_alpha   90.00
_cell.angle_beta   90.00
_cell.angle_gamma   90.00
#
_symmetry.space_group_name_H-M   'P 1'
#
loop_
_entity.id
_entity.type
_entity.pdbx_description
1 polymer ?
#
loop_
_entity_poly.entity_id
_entity_poly.type
_entity_poly.pdbx_seq_one_letter_code
_entity_poly.pdbx_strand_id
1 'polypeptide(L)'
;EGGCFIRVNEPSAVEGYDTYFRMAHVLGIDEDTGARVCHGRWTFETADPEHLIPEGADVEAKENRYLTDGKAQVLLADGGKPLITLNHFGKGLGIYLSSFQVNLWNTRMLYQLIRYAGGEGTFGSYMTDNLYTECAYYPESKKLVVINNSDTEQTTTIPTEAGACTVTIAPYDTTFVEIR
;
A
#
# COMPACT_ATOMS: atom_id res chain seq x y z
N GLU A 1 -4.59 20.54 -7.91
CA GLU A 1 -4.89 19.14 -8.18
C GLU A 1 -4.10 18.29 -7.20
N GLY A 2 -4.73 17.22 -6.64
CA GLY A 2 -4.07 16.26 -5.78
C GLY A 2 -3.48 15.13 -6.62
N GLY A 3 -2.38 14.53 -6.13
CA GLY A 3 -1.77 13.36 -6.74
C GLY A 3 -1.17 12.48 -5.66
N CYS A 4 -0.74 11.27 -6.01
CA CYS A 4 -0.04 10.40 -5.10
C CYS A 4 1.44 10.24 -5.50
N PHE A 5 2.31 10.26 -4.51
CA PHE A 5 3.73 10.00 -4.66
C PHE A 5 4.12 8.80 -3.80
N ILE A 6 4.38 7.66 -4.43
CA ILE A 6 4.85 6.45 -3.74
C ILE A 6 6.35 6.32 -3.93
N ARG A 7 7.08 6.11 -2.86
CA ARG A 7 8.52 5.97 -2.89
C ARG A 7 9.01 4.82 -2.05
N VAL A 8 10.00 4.12 -2.59
CA VAL A 8 10.66 2.98 -1.95
C VAL A 8 12.12 3.33 -1.65
N ASN A 9 12.60 2.87 -0.49
CA ASN A 9 13.97 2.98 -0.04
C ASN A 9 14.45 4.43 0.09
N GLU A 10 15.63 4.77 -0.43
CA GLU A 10 16.15 6.13 -0.40
C GLU A 10 15.51 6.98 -1.50
N PRO A 11 14.59 7.87 -1.15
CA PRO A 11 14.02 8.77 -2.12
C PRO A 11 15.05 9.80 -2.51
N SER A 12 15.61 9.61 -3.66
CA SER A 12 16.67 10.34 -4.34
C SER A 12 16.92 11.79 -3.90
N ALA A 13 18.20 12.08 -3.83
CA ALA A 13 18.87 13.37 -3.79
C ALA A 13 18.66 14.19 -2.52
N VAL A 14 19.71 14.19 -1.77
CA VAL A 14 20.05 15.22 -0.82
C VAL A 14 19.85 16.58 -1.47
N GLU A 15 18.87 17.31 -1.04
CA GLU A 15 18.91 18.75 -1.19
C GLU A 15 17.91 19.41 -0.26
N GLY A 16 18.39 20.28 0.48
CA GLY A 16 17.70 21.18 1.33
C GLY A 16 18.50 21.39 2.59
N TYR A 17 18.44 22.57 3.11
CA TYR A 17 19.06 22.88 4.39
C TYR A 17 18.34 22.17 5.54
N ASP A 18 17.09 21.72 5.31
CA ASP A 18 16.20 21.26 6.37
C ASP A 18 16.03 19.73 6.41
N THR A 19 16.10 19.04 5.26
CA THR A 19 15.84 17.60 5.16
C THR A 19 16.90 16.89 4.35
N TYR A 20 17.13 15.61 4.64
CA TYR A 20 18.00 14.75 3.83
C TYR A 20 17.29 14.28 2.57
N PHE A 21 16.04 13.81 2.71
CA PHE A 21 15.24 13.49 1.55
C PHE A 21 14.60 14.75 0.95
N ARG A 22 14.77 14.96 -0.34
CA ARG A 22 14.16 16.09 -1.03
C ARG A 22 12.63 16.15 -0.86
N MET A 23 11.99 14.99 -0.78
CA MET A 23 10.54 14.86 -0.65
C MET A 23 10.11 14.48 0.77
N ALA A 24 10.95 14.72 1.79
CA ALA A 24 10.67 14.36 3.16
C ALA A 24 9.30 14.85 3.66
N HIS A 25 8.97 16.10 3.39
CA HIS A 25 7.68 16.69 3.81
C HIS A 25 6.47 16.07 3.11
N VAL A 26 6.65 15.59 1.87
CA VAL A 26 5.58 14.89 1.13
C VAL A 26 5.38 13.49 1.72
N LEU A 27 6.47 12.80 2.02
CA LEU A 27 6.45 11.42 2.53
C LEU A 27 6.18 11.33 4.03
N GLY A 28 6.38 12.43 4.77
CA GLY A 28 6.28 12.47 6.22
C GLY A 28 7.45 11.79 6.95
N ILE A 29 8.52 11.44 6.24
CA ILE A 29 9.69 10.74 6.76
C ILE A 29 10.98 11.30 6.19
N ASP A 30 12.05 11.24 7.00
CA ASP A 30 13.40 11.62 6.61
C ASP A 30 14.45 10.69 7.21
N GLU A 31 15.71 10.90 6.88
CA GLU A 31 16.85 10.16 7.40
C GLU A 31 17.77 11.03 8.26
N ASP A 32 18.15 10.52 9.42
CA ASP A 32 19.21 11.10 10.24
C ASP A 32 20.57 10.57 9.77
N THR A 33 21.31 11.42 9.10
CA THR A 33 22.67 11.09 8.62
C THR A 33 23.76 11.36 9.68
N GLY A 34 23.39 11.81 10.89
CA GLY A 34 24.33 12.27 11.91
C GLY A 34 24.99 13.61 11.61
N ALA A 35 24.81 14.15 10.41
CA ALA A 35 25.36 15.45 10.01
C ALA A 35 24.39 16.62 10.28
N ARG A 36 23.16 16.32 10.66
CA ARG A 36 22.10 17.29 10.93
C ARG A 36 21.45 17.01 12.28
N VAL A 37 21.02 18.06 12.94
CA VAL A 37 20.25 17.92 14.17
C VAL A 37 18.83 17.51 13.79
N CYS A 38 18.45 16.30 14.17
CA CYS A 38 17.05 15.88 14.09
C CYS A 38 16.20 16.79 14.98
N HIS A 39 15.27 17.47 14.39
CA HIS A 39 14.28 18.27 15.11
C HIS A 39 13.20 17.35 15.70
N GLY A 40 13.58 16.64 16.76
CA GLY A 40 12.68 15.79 17.53
C GLY A 40 12.44 14.42 16.89
N ARG A 41 12.52 13.38 17.71
CA ARG A 41 12.00 12.06 17.33
C ARG A 41 10.54 12.03 17.73
N TRP A 42 9.67 12.09 16.75
CA TRP A 42 8.25 11.92 16.97
C TRP A 42 7.93 10.48 17.36
N THR A 43 7.22 10.33 18.45
CA THR A 43 6.64 9.03 18.80
C THR A 43 5.41 8.80 17.92
N PHE A 44 5.16 7.56 17.57
CA PHE A 44 4.01 7.18 16.76
C PHE A 44 3.40 5.87 17.26
N GLU A 45 2.15 5.68 16.92
CA GLU A 45 1.45 4.41 17.01
C GLU A 45 1.26 3.86 15.60
N THR A 46 1.38 2.55 15.46
CA THR A 46 1.11 1.87 14.19
C THR A 46 -0.38 1.66 14.04
N ALA A 47 -0.95 2.10 12.94
CA ALA A 47 -2.35 1.90 12.63
C ALA A 47 -2.57 1.73 11.12
N ASP A 48 -3.28 0.67 10.74
CA ASP A 48 -3.70 0.38 9.37
C ASP A 48 -5.22 0.16 9.33
N PRO A 49 -6.04 1.21 9.51
CA PRO A 49 -7.49 1.10 9.60
C PRO A 49 -8.14 0.65 8.28
N GLU A 50 -7.47 0.86 7.17
CA GLU A 50 -7.95 0.47 5.84
C GLU A 50 -7.47 -0.91 5.41
N HIS A 51 -6.73 -1.61 6.28
CA HIS A 51 -6.17 -2.93 6.00
C HIS A 51 -5.37 -2.99 4.67
N LEU A 52 -4.51 -1.99 4.49
CA LEU A 52 -3.67 -1.85 3.28
C LEU A 52 -2.49 -2.81 3.27
N ILE A 53 -2.07 -3.26 4.45
CA ILE A 53 -0.89 -4.09 4.64
C ILE A 53 -1.32 -5.54 4.90
N PRO A 54 -1.10 -6.48 3.98
CA PRO A 54 -1.39 -7.89 4.21
C PRO A 54 -0.47 -8.49 5.28
N GLU A 55 -0.96 -9.46 6.03
CA GLU A 55 -0.26 -10.08 7.17
C GLU A 55 1.13 -10.64 6.80
N GLY A 56 1.32 -11.10 5.58
CA GLY A 56 2.61 -11.63 5.10
C GLY A 56 3.51 -10.59 4.43
N ALA A 57 3.22 -9.29 4.54
CA ALA A 57 4.08 -8.27 3.96
C ALA A 57 5.48 -8.30 4.58
N ASP A 58 6.50 -8.34 3.72
CA ASP A 58 7.92 -8.42 4.10
C ASP A 58 8.61 -7.10 3.69
N VAL A 59 8.82 -6.25 4.70
CA VAL A 59 9.41 -4.92 4.53
C VAL A 59 10.54 -4.74 5.52
N GLU A 60 11.75 -4.58 5.04
CA GLU A 60 12.94 -4.42 5.87
C GLU A 60 13.01 -3.04 6.52
N ALA A 61 13.35 -3.01 7.80
CA ALA A 61 13.63 -1.77 8.51
C ALA A 61 14.91 -1.11 7.98
N LYS A 62 14.90 0.21 7.88
CA LYS A 62 16.10 1.01 7.65
C LYS A 62 16.45 1.78 8.91
N GLU A 63 17.74 1.85 9.19
CA GLU A 63 18.24 2.64 10.32
C GLU A 63 18.04 4.13 10.06
N ASN A 64 18.00 4.87 11.15
CA ASN A 64 17.99 6.33 11.14
C ASN A 64 16.78 7.00 10.41
N ARG A 65 15.70 6.27 10.17
CA ARG A 65 14.44 6.86 9.66
C ARG A 65 13.67 7.49 10.81
N TYR A 66 13.12 8.68 10.58
CA TYR A 66 12.28 9.37 11.55
C TYR A 66 11.15 10.15 10.87
N LEU A 67 10.07 10.40 11.60
CA LEU A 67 8.95 11.20 11.10
C LEU A 67 9.31 12.69 11.13
N THR A 68 8.96 13.43 10.08
CA THR A 68 9.30 14.85 9.94
C THR A 68 8.50 15.76 10.87
N ASP A 69 7.24 15.43 11.14
CA ASP A 69 6.33 16.32 11.90
C ASP A 69 5.22 15.59 12.68
N GLY A 70 5.28 14.30 12.82
CA GLY A 70 4.28 13.51 13.56
C GLY A 70 2.88 13.44 12.95
N LYS A 71 2.67 13.91 11.71
CA LYS A 71 1.37 13.86 11.03
C LYS A 71 1.21 12.64 10.16
N ALA A 72 2.33 12.10 9.68
CA ALA A 72 2.29 10.87 8.88
C ALA A 72 1.75 9.71 9.72
N GLN A 73 0.80 8.99 9.16
CA GLN A 73 0.33 7.73 9.71
C GLN A 73 1.37 6.66 9.43
N VAL A 74 1.74 5.89 10.45
CA VAL A 74 2.61 4.74 10.29
C VAL A 74 1.74 3.50 10.14
N LEU A 75 1.75 2.91 8.93
CA LEU A 75 0.96 1.71 8.63
C LEU A 75 1.65 0.44 9.12
N LEU A 76 2.98 0.42 9.07
CA LEU A 76 3.80 -0.70 9.51
C LEU A 76 5.07 -0.19 10.17
N ALA A 77 5.48 -0.86 11.25
CA ALA A 77 6.72 -0.55 11.97
C ALA A 77 7.37 -1.81 12.52
N ASP A 78 8.68 -1.76 12.74
CA ASP A 78 9.45 -2.79 13.43
C ASP A 78 10.43 -2.14 14.41
N GLY A 79 10.45 -2.61 15.65
CA GLY A 79 11.37 -2.14 16.68
C GLY A 79 11.36 -0.61 16.90
N GLY A 80 10.20 0.04 16.71
CA GLY A 80 10.06 1.50 16.79
C GLY A 80 10.55 2.25 15.55
N LYS A 81 10.86 1.55 14.46
CA LYS A 81 11.25 2.14 13.18
C LYS A 81 10.07 2.13 12.21
N PRO A 82 9.70 3.26 11.59
CA PRO A 82 8.64 3.27 10.62
C PRO A 82 9.08 2.56 9.34
N LEU A 83 8.29 1.60 8.88
CA LEU A 83 8.53 0.85 7.65
C LEU A 83 7.70 1.37 6.49
N ILE A 84 6.44 1.68 6.76
CA ILE A 84 5.51 2.22 5.78
C ILE A 84 4.81 3.42 6.40
N THR A 85 4.88 4.56 5.72
CA THR A 85 4.14 5.76 6.12
C THR A 85 3.21 6.24 5.03
N LEU A 86 2.09 6.82 5.45
CA LEU A 86 1.11 7.49 4.63
C LEU A 86 0.94 8.91 5.15
N ASN A 87 1.20 9.90 4.31
CA ASN A 87 1.16 11.30 4.67
C ASN A 87 0.29 12.13 3.74
N HIS A 88 -0.68 12.85 4.30
CA HIS A 88 -1.47 13.80 3.54
C HIS A 88 -0.69 15.10 3.37
N PHE A 89 -0.38 15.46 2.12
CA PHE A 89 0.34 16.67 1.78
C PHE A 89 -0.46 17.54 0.81
N GLY A 90 -0.95 18.66 1.30
CA GLY A 90 -1.87 19.51 0.54
C GLY A 90 -3.14 18.76 0.17
N LYS A 91 -3.39 18.61 -1.14
CA LYS A 91 -4.50 17.80 -1.68
C LYS A 91 -4.04 16.41 -2.12
N GLY A 92 -2.78 16.07 -1.90
CA GLY A 92 -2.16 14.83 -2.35
C GLY A 92 -1.79 13.91 -1.22
N LEU A 93 -1.18 12.78 -1.60
CA LEU A 93 -0.78 11.71 -0.71
C LEU A 93 0.68 11.32 -0.97
N GLY A 94 1.48 11.23 0.07
CA GLY A 94 2.81 10.66 0.05
C GLY A 94 2.81 9.30 0.74
N ILE A 95 3.35 8.28 0.10
CA ILE A 95 3.53 6.94 0.67
C ILE A 95 5.00 6.57 0.59
N TYR A 96 5.56 6.21 1.71
CA TYR A 96 6.92 5.71 1.81
C TYR A 96 6.93 4.24 2.21
N LEU A 97 7.78 3.46 1.56
CA LEU A 97 8.14 2.10 1.92
C LEU A 97 9.65 2.03 2.16
N SER A 98 10.08 1.50 3.30
CA SER A 98 11.50 1.40 3.64
C SER A 98 12.26 0.41 2.76
N SER A 99 11.59 -0.64 2.29
CA SER A 99 12.08 -1.57 1.27
C SER A 99 10.93 -2.15 0.46
N PHE A 100 11.24 -2.79 -0.65
CA PHE A 100 10.28 -3.57 -1.42
C PHE A 100 10.99 -4.74 -2.10
N GLN A 101 10.64 -5.94 -1.67
CA GLN A 101 11.04 -7.17 -2.34
C GLN A 101 9.85 -7.71 -3.12
N VAL A 102 10.09 -8.19 -4.34
CA VAL A 102 9.02 -8.74 -5.17
C VAL A 102 8.65 -10.13 -4.63
N ASN A 103 7.51 -10.18 -3.98
CA ASN A 103 6.85 -11.41 -3.56
C ASN A 103 5.33 -11.20 -3.61
N LEU A 104 4.58 -12.26 -3.39
CA LEU A 104 3.12 -12.25 -3.52
C LEU A 104 2.44 -11.24 -2.58
N TRP A 105 2.90 -11.19 -1.33
CA TRP A 105 2.35 -10.30 -0.29
C TRP A 105 2.65 -8.83 -0.58
N ASN A 106 3.90 -8.53 -0.91
CA ASN A 106 4.31 -7.16 -1.22
C ASN A 106 3.68 -6.64 -2.51
N THR A 107 3.49 -7.51 -3.51
CA THR A 107 2.77 -7.15 -4.73
C THR A 107 1.31 -6.79 -4.43
N ARG A 108 0.64 -7.58 -3.59
CA ARG A 108 -0.71 -7.27 -3.11
C ARG A 108 -0.75 -5.96 -2.33
N MET A 109 0.20 -5.76 -1.41
CA MET A 109 0.34 -4.51 -0.65
C MET A 109 0.46 -3.30 -1.57
N LEU A 110 1.36 -3.35 -2.54
CA LEU A 110 1.55 -2.25 -3.49
C LEU A 110 0.27 -1.97 -4.28
N TYR A 111 -0.42 -3.00 -4.72
CA TYR A 111 -1.70 -2.87 -5.42
C TYR A 111 -2.76 -2.18 -4.53
N GLN A 112 -2.87 -2.59 -3.27
CA GLN A 112 -3.78 -1.96 -2.32
C GLN A 112 -3.45 -0.48 -2.07
N LEU A 113 -2.17 -0.16 -1.89
CA LEU A 113 -1.69 1.22 -1.73
C LEU A 113 -1.98 2.09 -2.96
N ILE A 114 -1.79 1.55 -4.16
CA ILE A 114 -2.09 2.27 -5.42
C ILE A 114 -3.60 2.54 -5.54
N ARG A 115 -4.44 1.56 -5.28
CA ARG A 115 -5.90 1.73 -5.33
C ARG A 115 -6.39 2.74 -4.29
N TYR A 116 -5.92 2.63 -3.08
CA TYR A 116 -6.24 3.59 -2.02
C TYR A 116 -5.84 5.01 -2.42
N ALA A 117 -4.63 5.17 -2.93
CA ALA A 117 -4.10 6.46 -3.39
C ALA A 117 -4.86 7.03 -4.60
N GLY A 118 -5.44 6.18 -5.42
CA GLY A 118 -6.31 6.56 -6.53
C GLY A 118 -7.65 7.14 -6.10
N GLY A 119 -7.99 7.05 -4.82
CA GLY A 119 -9.24 7.58 -4.28
C GLY A 119 -10.47 6.84 -4.79
N GLU A 120 -10.33 5.55 -5.09
CA GLU A 120 -11.48 4.72 -5.45
C GLU A 120 -12.47 4.69 -4.29
N GLY A 121 -13.66 5.24 -4.48
CA GLY A 121 -14.67 5.45 -3.45
C GLY A 121 -15.21 4.16 -2.81
N THR A 122 -14.88 3.01 -3.37
CA THR A 122 -15.23 1.67 -2.89
C THR A 122 -13.97 0.83 -2.70
N PHE A 123 -12.96 1.39 -2.06
CA PHE A 123 -11.75 0.65 -1.72
C PHE A 123 -12.13 -0.65 -0.99
N GLY A 124 -11.54 -1.77 -1.41
CA GLY A 124 -11.88 -3.12 -0.91
C GLY A 124 -12.98 -3.83 -1.69
N SER A 125 -13.85 -3.12 -2.43
CA SER A 125 -14.78 -3.74 -3.37
C SER A 125 -14.04 -4.21 -4.63
N TYR A 126 -14.58 -5.28 -5.23
CA TYR A 126 -13.99 -5.87 -6.43
C TYR A 126 -12.50 -6.25 -6.27
N MET A 127 -12.16 -6.76 -5.08
CA MET A 127 -10.85 -7.33 -4.78
C MET A 127 -11.01 -8.76 -4.28
N THR A 128 -10.16 -9.66 -4.77
CA THR A 128 -10.11 -11.04 -4.27
C THR A 128 -9.48 -11.08 -2.87
N ASP A 129 -9.98 -11.91 -1.99
CA ASP A 129 -9.38 -12.18 -0.67
C ASP A 129 -8.21 -13.18 -0.75
N ASN A 130 -8.12 -13.93 -1.85
CA ASN A 130 -7.09 -14.93 -2.08
C ASN A 130 -5.98 -14.36 -2.96
N LEU A 131 -4.74 -14.41 -2.49
CA LEU A 131 -3.56 -13.82 -3.13
C LEU A 131 -3.17 -14.46 -4.46
N TYR A 132 -3.60 -15.70 -4.72
CA TYR A 132 -3.36 -16.41 -5.99
C TYR A 132 -4.38 -16.06 -7.06
N THR A 133 -5.34 -15.21 -6.74
CA THR A 133 -6.41 -14.83 -7.65
C THR A 133 -6.43 -13.31 -7.86
N GLU A 134 -6.84 -12.92 -9.04
CA GLU A 134 -7.06 -11.52 -9.41
C GLU A 134 -8.46 -11.34 -9.98
N CYS A 135 -9.02 -10.15 -9.90
CA CYS A 135 -10.27 -9.85 -10.56
C CYS A 135 -10.29 -8.46 -11.17
N ALA A 136 -11.12 -8.30 -12.20
CA ALA A 136 -11.45 -7.03 -12.81
C ALA A 136 -12.95 -6.92 -13.01
N TYR A 137 -13.54 -5.79 -12.60
CA TYR A 137 -14.95 -5.50 -12.79
C TYR A 137 -15.16 -4.61 -14.00
N TYR A 138 -16.11 -4.97 -14.83
CA TYR A 138 -16.55 -4.24 -16.02
C TYR A 138 -17.95 -3.69 -15.80
N PRO A 139 -18.09 -2.41 -15.37
CA PRO A 139 -19.38 -1.84 -14.94
C PRO A 139 -20.45 -1.85 -16.03
N GLU A 140 -20.06 -1.54 -17.27
CA GLU A 140 -21.00 -1.48 -18.39
C GLU A 140 -21.68 -2.81 -18.69
N SER A 141 -20.95 -3.91 -18.55
CA SER A 141 -21.47 -5.26 -18.78
C SER A 141 -21.94 -5.95 -17.51
N LYS A 142 -21.71 -5.34 -16.33
CA LYS A 142 -21.92 -5.93 -15.01
C LYS A 142 -21.24 -7.29 -14.85
N LYS A 143 -20.07 -7.45 -15.44
CA LYS A 143 -19.30 -8.69 -15.37
C LYS A 143 -18.05 -8.52 -14.56
N LEU A 144 -17.78 -9.52 -13.74
CA LEU A 144 -16.55 -9.70 -13.02
C LEU A 144 -15.76 -10.82 -13.71
N VAL A 145 -14.52 -10.54 -14.07
CA VAL A 145 -13.56 -11.54 -14.56
C VAL A 145 -12.70 -11.92 -13.38
N VAL A 146 -12.56 -13.21 -13.10
CA VAL A 146 -11.71 -13.72 -12.01
C VAL A 146 -10.72 -14.73 -12.60
N ILE A 147 -9.46 -14.57 -12.25
CA ILE A 147 -8.33 -15.35 -12.79
C ILE A 147 -7.64 -16.06 -11.62
N ASN A 148 -7.33 -17.31 -11.80
CA ASN A 148 -6.46 -18.08 -10.91
C ASN A 148 -5.05 -18.17 -11.53
N ASN A 149 -4.08 -17.55 -10.86
CA ASN A 149 -2.67 -17.50 -11.28
C ASN A 149 -1.82 -18.65 -10.69
N SER A 150 -2.46 -19.68 -10.13
CA SER A 150 -1.74 -20.80 -9.50
C SER A 150 -2.00 -22.12 -10.19
N ASP A 151 -1.18 -23.11 -9.90
CA ASP A 151 -1.24 -24.49 -10.40
C ASP A 151 -2.24 -25.38 -9.63
N THR A 152 -2.95 -24.81 -8.66
CA THR A 152 -3.98 -25.51 -7.87
C THR A 152 -5.32 -24.79 -7.97
N GLU A 153 -6.41 -25.53 -7.75
CA GLU A 153 -7.74 -24.94 -7.65
C GLU A 153 -7.78 -23.91 -6.51
N GLN A 154 -8.37 -22.75 -6.77
CA GLN A 154 -8.49 -21.66 -5.82
C GLN A 154 -9.94 -21.25 -5.62
N THR A 155 -10.28 -20.97 -4.37
CA THR A 155 -11.56 -20.34 -4.02
C THR A 155 -11.27 -18.93 -3.50
N THR A 156 -12.02 -17.95 -3.99
CA THR A 156 -11.91 -16.56 -3.56
C THR A 156 -13.28 -15.95 -3.35
N THR A 157 -13.34 -15.01 -2.40
CA THR A 157 -14.53 -14.21 -2.12
C THR A 157 -14.23 -12.75 -2.47
N ILE A 158 -15.10 -12.14 -3.24
CA ILE A 158 -14.94 -10.79 -3.77
C ILE A 158 -16.10 -9.97 -3.26
N PRO A 159 -15.86 -8.94 -2.43
CA PRO A 159 -16.88 -7.97 -2.06
C PRO A 159 -17.34 -7.20 -3.28
N THR A 160 -18.65 -7.06 -3.46
CA THR A 160 -19.25 -6.25 -4.51
C THR A 160 -20.37 -5.38 -3.92
N GLU A 161 -20.82 -4.40 -4.66
CA GLU A 161 -21.98 -3.57 -4.25
C GLU A 161 -23.28 -4.38 -4.09
N ALA A 162 -23.38 -5.51 -4.78
CA ALA A 162 -24.52 -6.41 -4.69
C ALA A 162 -24.38 -7.48 -3.59
N GLY A 163 -23.27 -7.48 -2.84
CA GLY A 163 -22.92 -8.45 -1.82
C GLY A 163 -21.65 -9.24 -2.15
N ALA A 164 -21.27 -10.17 -1.29
CA ALA A 164 -20.08 -10.99 -1.50
C ALA A 164 -20.34 -12.06 -2.58
N CYS A 165 -19.40 -12.17 -3.52
CA CYS A 165 -19.39 -13.18 -4.58
C CYS A 165 -18.27 -14.18 -4.31
N THR A 166 -18.58 -15.46 -4.11
CA THR A 166 -17.60 -16.52 -3.91
C THR A 166 -17.54 -17.40 -5.17
N VAL A 167 -16.33 -17.62 -5.67
CA VAL A 167 -16.09 -18.43 -6.86
C VAL A 167 -14.91 -19.39 -6.63
N THR A 168 -15.00 -20.57 -7.26
CA THR A 168 -13.92 -21.56 -7.31
C THR A 168 -13.46 -21.68 -8.76
N ILE A 169 -12.14 -21.58 -8.97
CA ILE A 169 -11.53 -21.51 -10.29
C ILE A 169 -10.45 -22.58 -10.39
N ALA A 170 -10.50 -23.35 -11.48
CA ALA A 170 -9.49 -24.36 -11.77
C ALA A 170 -8.09 -23.75 -11.96
N PRO A 171 -7.01 -24.56 -11.88
CA PRO A 171 -5.65 -24.06 -12.06
C PRO A 171 -5.47 -23.33 -13.39
N TYR A 172 -4.86 -22.14 -13.33
CA TYR A 172 -4.57 -21.28 -14.49
C TYR A 172 -5.78 -20.95 -15.37
N ASP A 173 -6.97 -20.97 -14.79
CA ASP A 173 -8.22 -20.74 -15.52
C ASP A 173 -8.79 -19.33 -15.21
N THR A 174 -9.77 -18.94 -16.02
CA THR A 174 -10.47 -17.67 -15.92
C THR A 174 -11.98 -17.92 -15.94
N THR A 175 -12.69 -17.30 -15.02
CA THR A 175 -14.15 -17.37 -14.97
C THR A 175 -14.79 -15.99 -15.05
N PHE A 176 -16.03 -15.96 -15.54
CA PHE A 176 -16.85 -14.75 -15.65
C PHE A 176 -18.07 -14.89 -14.76
N VAL A 177 -18.28 -13.87 -13.93
CA VAL A 177 -19.44 -13.81 -13.02
C VAL A 177 -20.28 -12.57 -13.35
N GLU A 178 -21.58 -12.74 -13.46
CA GLU A 178 -22.50 -11.61 -13.60
C GLU A 178 -22.87 -11.06 -12.22
N ILE A 179 -22.67 -9.76 -12.05
CA ILE A 179 -23.07 -9.03 -10.84
C ILE A 179 -24.46 -8.47 -11.07
N ARG A 180 -25.43 -8.91 -10.30
CA ARG A 180 -26.85 -8.58 -10.44
C ARG A 180 -27.31 -7.51 -9.47
#